data_a797f2d9ab8192c577b416c566467145
#
_entry.id   a797f2d9ab8192c577b416c566467145
#
_cell.length_a   1.000
_cell.length_b   1.000
_cell.length_c   1.000
_cell.angle_alpha   90.00
_cell.angle_beta   90.00
_cell.angle_gamma   90.00
#
_symmetry.space_group_name_H-M   'P 1'
#
loop_
_entity.id
_entity.type
_entity.pdbx_description
1 polymer ?
#
loop_
_entity_poly.entity_id
_entity_poly.type
_entity_poly.pdbx_seq_one_letter_code
_entity_poly.pdbx_strand_id
1 'polypeptide(L)'
;PELARLQAYPFERLALLFKGVTPASRFSPISLSIGEPKHPSPEFVKKALIDSIAQLAVYPTTKGLPALREAIACWLKNRFKLQSIDADSEILPVMGTREALFSFTQAAIDRSQKSLVLMPAPFYQIYEGAAYLAGAEPYYLPCSAENGFIPDYDAVPDAIWADTQLLFVCSPGNP
;
A
#
# COMPACT_ATOMS: atom_id res chain seq x y z
N PRO A 1 -4.15 -10.18 -21.82
CA PRO A 1 -3.02 -11.05 -21.47
C PRO A 1 -2.60 -10.86 -20.02
N GLU A 2 -2.48 -9.62 -19.50
CA GLU A 2 -1.99 -9.32 -18.14
C GLU A 2 -2.96 -9.82 -17.06
N LEU A 3 -4.27 -9.76 -17.28
CA LEU A 3 -5.26 -10.28 -16.34
C LEU A 3 -5.06 -11.77 -16.03
N ALA A 4 -4.58 -12.56 -17.00
CA ALA A 4 -4.34 -13.99 -16.80
C ALA A 4 -3.13 -14.27 -15.87
N ARG A 5 -2.33 -13.27 -15.59
CA ARG A 5 -1.16 -13.37 -14.70
C ARG A 5 -1.52 -13.14 -13.23
N LEU A 6 -2.68 -12.52 -12.96
CA LEU A 6 -3.12 -12.25 -11.62
C LEU A 6 -3.37 -13.55 -10.85
N GLN A 7 -2.87 -13.61 -9.64
CA GLN A 7 -3.08 -14.72 -8.73
C GLN A 7 -4.38 -14.53 -7.93
N ALA A 8 -5.00 -15.65 -7.56
CA ALA A 8 -6.14 -15.61 -6.65
C ALA A 8 -5.74 -14.94 -5.32
N TYR A 9 -6.69 -14.22 -4.74
CA TYR A 9 -6.47 -13.50 -3.50
C TYR A 9 -5.92 -14.43 -2.40
N PRO A 10 -4.80 -14.09 -1.73
CA PRO A 10 -4.11 -15.00 -0.82
C PRO A 10 -5.00 -15.55 0.31
N PHE A 11 -5.91 -14.73 0.83
CA PHE A 11 -6.82 -15.16 1.90
C PHE A 11 -7.91 -16.12 1.41
N GLU A 12 -8.33 -16.05 0.14
CA GLU A 12 -9.22 -17.05 -0.46
C GLU A 12 -8.50 -18.40 -0.60
N ARG A 13 -7.24 -18.38 -1.04
CA ARG A 13 -6.40 -19.58 -1.08
C ARG A 13 -6.22 -20.19 0.30
N LEU A 14 -5.96 -19.36 1.30
CA LEU A 14 -5.83 -19.79 2.69
C LEU A 14 -7.13 -20.39 3.23
N ALA A 15 -8.28 -19.76 2.94
CA ALA A 15 -9.59 -20.27 3.32
C ALA A 15 -9.88 -21.65 2.71
N LEU A 16 -9.45 -21.89 1.47
CA LEU A 16 -9.57 -23.20 0.83
C LEU A 16 -8.72 -24.27 1.51
N LEU A 17 -7.50 -23.95 1.96
CA LEU A 17 -6.63 -24.86 2.71
C LEU A 17 -7.23 -25.25 4.06
N PHE A 18 -7.98 -24.36 4.70
CA PHE A 18 -8.62 -24.63 5.98
C PHE A 18 -10.02 -25.25 5.85
N LYS A 19 -10.52 -25.40 4.64
CA LYS A 19 -11.83 -26.01 4.41
C LYS A 19 -11.87 -27.43 4.95
N GLY A 20 -12.76 -27.69 5.91
CA GLY A 20 -12.91 -28.99 6.55
C GLY A 20 -11.96 -29.23 7.74
N VAL A 21 -11.10 -28.31 8.07
CA VAL A 21 -10.27 -28.39 9.28
C VAL A 21 -11.08 -27.92 10.49
N THR A 22 -11.24 -28.81 11.48
CA THR A 22 -11.89 -28.46 12.76
C THR A 22 -10.82 -28.29 13.83
N PRO A 23 -10.67 -27.10 14.43
CA PRO A 23 -9.73 -26.89 15.52
C PRO A 23 -10.11 -27.74 16.75
N ALA A 24 -9.12 -28.03 17.59
CA ALA A 24 -9.36 -28.72 18.85
C ALA A 24 -10.23 -27.87 19.78
N SER A 25 -11.37 -28.40 20.20
CA SER A 25 -12.39 -27.69 21.02
C SER A 25 -11.89 -27.19 22.37
N ARG A 26 -10.75 -27.71 22.85
CA ARG A 26 -10.14 -27.29 24.14
C ARG A 26 -9.47 -25.90 24.08
N PHE A 27 -9.30 -25.31 22.92
CA PHE A 27 -8.67 -24.00 22.73
C PHE A 27 -9.68 -23.01 22.16
N SER A 28 -9.68 -21.81 22.69
CA SER A 28 -10.40 -20.68 22.05
C SER A 28 -9.62 -20.20 20.82
N PRO A 29 -10.29 -19.94 19.70
CA PRO A 29 -9.65 -19.40 18.51
C PRO A 29 -8.98 -18.04 18.77
N ILE A 30 -7.74 -17.89 18.31
CA ILE A 30 -7.02 -16.61 18.30
C ILE A 30 -6.74 -16.26 16.83
N SER A 31 -7.40 -15.22 16.33
CA SER A 31 -7.19 -14.76 14.95
C SER A 31 -5.93 -13.91 14.84
N LEU A 32 -4.94 -14.39 14.07
CA LEU A 32 -3.70 -13.69 13.73
C LEU A 32 -3.58 -13.43 12.23
N SER A 33 -4.65 -13.65 11.47
CA SER A 33 -4.62 -13.59 10.00
C SER A 33 -4.61 -12.17 9.44
N ILE A 34 -5.13 -11.19 10.18
CA ILE A 34 -5.22 -9.79 9.74
C ILE A 34 -4.72 -8.89 10.87
N GLY A 35 -3.77 -8.01 10.54
CA GLY A 35 -3.25 -6.99 11.44
C GLY A 35 -4.22 -5.81 11.56
N GLU A 36 -5.37 -6.03 12.20
CA GLU A 36 -6.40 -5.02 12.39
C GLU A 36 -6.40 -4.52 13.84
N PRO A 37 -6.21 -3.21 14.08
CA PRO A 37 -6.39 -2.66 15.41
C PRO A 37 -7.88 -2.66 15.80
N LYS A 38 -8.20 -3.33 16.91
CA LYS A 38 -9.59 -3.47 17.38
C LYS A 38 -9.94 -2.50 18.53
N HIS A 39 -9.16 -1.43 18.68
CA HIS A 39 -9.45 -0.39 19.65
C HIS A 39 -10.60 0.51 19.16
N PRO A 40 -11.45 1.01 20.06
CA PRO A 40 -12.49 1.96 19.68
C PRO A 40 -11.86 3.25 19.14
N SER A 41 -12.47 3.82 18.09
CA SER A 41 -12.05 5.13 17.58
C SER A 41 -12.24 6.20 18.66
N PRO A 42 -11.29 7.14 18.81
CA PRO A 42 -11.42 8.23 19.78
C PRO A 42 -12.69 9.07 19.55
N GLU A 43 -13.29 9.56 20.62
CA GLU A 43 -14.56 10.31 20.53
C GLU A 43 -14.43 11.60 19.72
N PHE A 44 -13.28 12.28 19.77
CA PHE A 44 -13.08 13.49 18.98
C PHE A 44 -13.13 13.22 17.47
N VAL A 45 -12.71 12.03 17.01
CA VAL A 45 -12.78 11.63 15.58
C VAL A 45 -14.24 11.44 15.17
N LYS A 46 -15.02 10.73 16.01
CA LYS A 46 -16.45 10.51 15.77
C LYS A 46 -17.21 11.84 15.76
N LYS A 47 -16.90 12.73 16.71
CA LYS A 47 -17.51 14.06 16.76
C LYS A 47 -17.19 14.88 15.51
N ALA A 48 -15.95 14.93 15.06
CA ALA A 48 -15.56 15.65 13.86
C ALA A 48 -16.30 15.13 12.62
N LEU A 49 -16.50 13.82 12.50
CA LEU A 49 -17.27 13.22 11.42
C LEU A 49 -18.74 13.66 11.48
N ILE A 50 -19.38 13.60 12.65
CA ILE A 50 -20.79 14.03 12.85
C ILE A 50 -20.96 15.51 12.52
N ASP A 51 -20.08 16.36 13.02
CA ASP A 51 -20.13 17.82 12.81
C ASP A 51 -19.95 18.18 11.31
N SER A 52 -19.31 17.31 10.53
CA SER A 52 -19.03 17.53 9.11
C SER A 52 -20.01 16.84 8.15
N ILE A 53 -20.97 16.06 8.65
CA ILE A 53 -21.82 15.19 7.82
C ILE A 53 -22.64 15.96 6.76
N ALA A 54 -23.02 17.20 7.05
CA ALA A 54 -23.74 18.06 6.10
C ALA A 54 -22.92 18.39 4.83
N GLN A 55 -21.60 18.28 4.90
CA GLN A 55 -20.72 18.54 3.75
C GLN A 55 -20.75 17.41 2.70
N LEU A 56 -21.34 16.25 3.02
CA LEU A 56 -21.57 15.16 2.06
C LEU A 56 -22.49 15.56 0.90
N ALA A 57 -23.25 16.64 1.03
CA ALA A 57 -24.08 17.18 -0.04
C ALA A 57 -23.29 17.83 -1.18
N VAL A 58 -22.00 18.09 -0.98
CA VAL A 58 -21.15 18.78 -1.96
C VAL A 58 -20.26 17.75 -2.68
N TYR A 59 -20.23 17.84 -4.01
CA TYR A 59 -19.36 16.98 -4.82
C TYR A 59 -17.87 17.26 -4.52
N PRO A 60 -17.05 16.24 -4.22
CA PRO A 60 -15.66 16.46 -3.85
C PRO A 60 -14.83 16.94 -5.06
N THR A 61 -13.84 17.79 -4.79
CA THR A 61 -12.87 18.20 -5.79
C THR A 61 -11.80 17.11 -5.99
N THR A 62 -11.22 17.02 -7.17
CA THR A 62 -10.16 16.04 -7.51
C THR A 62 -8.96 16.16 -6.57
N LYS A 63 -8.57 17.39 -6.21
CA LYS A 63 -7.46 17.65 -5.29
C LYS A 63 -7.81 17.44 -3.81
N GLY A 64 -9.07 17.20 -3.47
CA GLY A 64 -9.54 17.22 -2.10
C GLY A 64 -9.62 18.64 -1.50
N LEU A 65 -10.04 18.72 -0.25
CA LEU A 65 -10.18 20.00 0.45
C LEU A 65 -8.82 20.65 0.73
N PRO A 66 -8.61 21.95 0.47
CA PRO A 66 -7.38 22.65 0.83
C PRO A 66 -7.00 22.48 2.30
N ALA A 67 -7.95 22.65 3.21
CA ALA A 67 -7.72 22.47 4.66
C ALA A 67 -7.20 21.08 5.03
N LEU A 68 -7.63 20.01 4.31
CA LEU A 68 -7.11 18.66 4.52
C LEU A 68 -5.65 18.55 4.04
N ARG A 69 -5.33 19.10 2.87
CA ARG A 69 -3.96 19.09 2.35
C ARG A 69 -2.99 19.85 3.27
N GLU A 70 -3.41 21.03 3.73
CA GLU A 70 -2.64 21.83 4.69
C GLU A 70 -2.42 21.09 6.01
N ALA A 71 -3.45 20.43 6.54
CA ALA A 71 -3.33 19.62 7.75
C ALA A 71 -2.36 18.45 7.57
N ILE A 72 -2.41 17.75 6.41
CA ILE A 72 -1.48 16.68 6.06
C ILE A 72 -0.05 17.24 5.96
N ALA A 73 0.16 18.34 5.25
CA ALA A 73 1.47 18.98 5.11
C ALA A 73 2.05 19.38 6.47
N CYS A 74 1.24 20.00 7.33
CA CYS A 74 1.64 20.36 8.69
C CYS A 74 2.04 19.11 9.52
N TRP A 75 1.24 18.04 9.45
CA TRP A 75 1.54 16.80 10.14
C TRP A 75 2.85 16.15 9.65
N LEU A 76 3.04 16.04 8.33
CA LEU A 76 4.26 15.49 7.72
C LEU A 76 5.48 16.30 8.13
N LYS A 77 5.41 17.64 8.04
CA LYS A 77 6.49 18.55 8.45
C LYS A 77 6.90 18.32 9.91
N ASN A 78 5.91 18.23 10.79
CA ASN A 78 6.17 18.04 12.22
C ASN A 78 6.69 16.62 12.55
N ARG A 79 6.10 15.59 11.91
CA ARG A 79 6.43 14.17 12.17
C ARG A 79 7.80 13.79 11.66
N PHE A 80 8.16 14.26 10.47
CA PHE A 80 9.39 13.86 9.77
C PHE A 80 10.45 14.95 9.73
N LYS A 81 10.19 16.09 10.38
CA LYS A 81 11.12 17.24 10.44
C LYS A 81 11.53 17.76 9.06
N LEU A 82 10.56 17.76 8.12
CA LEU A 82 10.79 18.29 6.79
C LEU A 82 10.99 19.80 6.84
N GLN A 83 11.92 20.32 6.03
CA GLN A 83 12.16 21.76 5.93
C GLN A 83 10.99 22.50 5.28
N SER A 84 10.45 21.93 4.20
CA SER A 84 9.28 22.44 3.50
C SER A 84 8.45 21.28 2.94
N ILE A 85 7.20 21.56 2.68
CA ILE A 85 6.28 20.74 1.90
C ILE A 85 5.15 21.64 1.42
N ASP A 86 4.87 21.63 0.13
CA ASP A 86 3.82 22.43 -0.48
C ASP A 86 2.51 21.62 -0.54
N ALA A 87 1.49 22.11 0.16
CA ALA A 87 0.19 21.46 0.23
C ALA A 87 -0.54 21.39 -1.13
N ASP A 88 -0.20 22.29 -2.07
CA ASP A 88 -0.87 22.35 -3.36
C ASP A 88 -0.26 21.47 -4.44
N SER A 89 1.04 21.25 -4.41
CA SER A 89 1.77 20.50 -5.43
C SER A 89 2.31 19.14 -4.97
N GLU A 90 2.47 18.92 -3.64
CA GLU A 90 3.09 17.73 -3.09
C GLU A 90 2.11 16.85 -2.29
N ILE A 91 0.86 17.29 -2.11
CA ILE A 91 -0.17 16.54 -1.36
C ILE A 91 -1.37 16.24 -2.23
N LEU A 92 -1.69 14.96 -2.36
CA LEU A 92 -2.91 14.50 -3.01
C LEU A 92 -3.65 13.52 -2.07
N PRO A 93 -4.77 13.92 -1.46
CA PRO A 93 -5.63 13.02 -0.71
C PRO A 93 -6.20 11.91 -1.59
N VAL A 94 -6.25 10.71 -1.06
CA VAL A 94 -6.72 9.52 -1.77
C VAL A 94 -7.76 8.76 -0.96
N MET A 95 -8.59 7.98 -1.63
CA MET A 95 -9.65 7.16 -1.03
C MET A 95 -9.13 5.79 -0.55
N GLY A 96 -7.96 5.80 0.09
CA GLY A 96 -7.27 4.61 0.55
C GLY A 96 -5.96 4.37 -0.18
N THR A 97 -4.97 3.84 0.55
CA THR A 97 -3.62 3.64 0.03
C THR A 97 -3.53 2.52 -1.00
N ARG A 98 -4.40 1.52 -0.94
CA ARG A 98 -4.44 0.44 -1.93
C ARG A 98 -4.74 0.99 -3.33
N GLU A 99 -5.79 1.77 -3.45
CA GLU A 99 -6.21 2.40 -4.70
C GLU A 99 -5.18 3.41 -5.19
N ALA A 100 -4.56 4.14 -4.27
CA ALA A 100 -3.49 5.09 -4.60
C ALA A 100 -2.26 4.39 -5.18
N LEU A 101 -1.76 3.33 -4.54
CA LEU A 101 -0.62 2.55 -5.01
C LEU A 101 -0.89 1.94 -6.39
N PHE A 102 -2.10 1.40 -6.59
CA PHE A 102 -2.51 0.87 -7.89
C PHE A 102 -2.53 1.97 -8.95
N SER A 103 -3.24 3.07 -8.72
CA SER A 103 -3.41 4.16 -9.69
C SER A 103 -2.09 4.85 -10.00
N PHE A 104 -1.25 5.06 -9.00
CA PHE A 104 0.08 5.64 -9.19
C PHE A 104 0.94 4.77 -10.09
N THR A 105 0.93 3.46 -9.89
CA THR A 105 1.67 2.51 -10.74
C THR A 105 1.19 2.60 -12.20
N GLN A 106 -0.15 2.66 -12.43
CA GLN A 106 -0.70 2.80 -13.79
C GLN A 106 -0.25 4.10 -14.47
N ALA A 107 -0.08 5.18 -13.70
CA ALA A 107 0.34 6.48 -14.20
C ALA A 107 1.85 6.62 -14.41
N ALA A 108 2.65 5.90 -13.61
CA ALA A 108 4.10 6.04 -13.59
C ALA A 108 4.81 5.15 -14.64
N ILE A 109 4.21 4.02 -15.02
CA ILE A 109 4.85 3.05 -15.92
C ILE A 109 4.69 3.46 -17.38
N ASP A 110 5.81 3.64 -18.05
CA ASP A 110 5.89 3.78 -19.51
C ASP A 110 5.94 2.41 -20.20
N ARG A 111 4.81 2.04 -20.78
CA ARG A 111 4.65 0.74 -21.48
C ARG A 111 5.41 0.64 -22.82
N SER A 112 5.95 1.73 -23.33
CA SER A 112 6.73 1.73 -24.56
C SER A 112 8.14 1.18 -24.38
N GLN A 113 8.56 1.02 -23.12
CA GLN A 113 9.89 0.54 -22.74
C GLN A 113 9.78 -0.74 -21.89
N LYS A 114 10.89 -1.46 -21.79
CA LYS A 114 11.00 -2.52 -20.78
C LYS A 114 10.90 -1.90 -19.39
N SER A 115 10.03 -2.44 -18.58
CA SER A 115 9.66 -1.83 -17.30
C SER A 115 9.71 -2.87 -16.20
N LEU A 116 10.56 -2.65 -15.20
CA LEU A 116 10.60 -3.42 -13.97
C LEU A 116 9.99 -2.60 -12.81
N VAL A 117 9.26 -3.30 -11.96
CA VAL A 117 8.78 -2.77 -10.68
C VAL A 117 9.40 -3.58 -9.56
N LEU A 118 10.28 -2.95 -8.79
CA LEU A 118 10.95 -3.58 -7.68
C LEU A 118 10.07 -3.55 -6.44
N MET A 119 10.06 -4.66 -5.68
CA MET A 119 9.29 -4.75 -4.44
C MET A 119 9.93 -5.68 -3.43
N PRO A 120 9.85 -5.39 -2.11
CA PRO A 120 10.30 -6.33 -1.08
C PRO A 120 9.49 -7.63 -1.15
N ALA A 121 10.08 -8.76 -0.80
CA ALA A 121 9.39 -10.05 -0.72
C ALA A 121 9.66 -10.70 0.65
N PRO A 122 8.64 -10.97 1.48
CA PRO A 122 7.20 -10.88 1.18
C PRO A 122 6.72 -9.45 0.96
N PHE A 123 5.56 -9.27 0.29
CA PHE A 123 5.04 -7.98 -0.13
C PHE A 123 3.53 -7.86 0.06
N TYR A 124 3.05 -6.62 0.05
CA TYR A 124 1.63 -6.35 -0.05
C TYR A 124 1.14 -6.63 -1.47
N GLN A 125 0.22 -7.57 -1.63
CA GLN A 125 -0.16 -8.14 -2.93
C GLN A 125 -0.57 -7.12 -4.01
N ILE A 126 -0.95 -5.89 -3.62
CA ILE A 126 -1.30 -4.86 -4.59
C ILE A 126 -0.12 -4.45 -5.47
N TYR A 127 1.12 -4.57 -4.97
CA TYR A 127 2.31 -4.20 -5.72
C TYR A 127 2.46 -5.03 -6.99
N GLU A 128 2.38 -6.36 -6.84
CA GLU A 128 2.49 -7.31 -7.96
C GLU A 128 1.35 -7.13 -8.96
N GLY A 129 0.11 -7.07 -8.47
CA GLY A 129 -1.07 -6.86 -9.32
C GLY A 129 -1.02 -5.54 -10.08
N ALA A 130 -0.57 -4.47 -9.43
CA ALA A 130 -0.40 -3.16 -10.07
C ALA A 130 0.68 -3.19 -11.14
N ALA A 131 1.82 -3.86 -10.90
CA ALA A 131 2.90 -4.02 -11.87
C ALA A 131 2.40 -4.76 -13.13
N TYR A 132 1.78 -5.93 -12.98
CA TYR A 132 1.26 -6.69 -14.12
C TYR A 132 0.24 -5.89 -14.94
N LEU A 133 -0.72 -5.25 -14.28
CA LEU A 133 -1.75 -4.48 -14.98
C LEU A 133 -1.22 -3.18 -15.59
N ALA A 134 -0.10 -2.66 -15.09
CA ALA A 134 0.64 -1.59 -15.74
C ALA A 134 1.50 -2.07 -16.93
N GLY A 135 1.58 -3.38 -17.18
CA GLY A 135 2.41 -3.95 -18.24
C GLY A 135 3.90 -4.05 -17.89
N ALA A 136 4.23 -3.96 -16.60
CA ALA A 136 5.59 -4.13 -16.09
C ALA A 136 5.82 -5.53 -15.51
N GLU A 137 7.09 -5.91 -15.37
CA GLU A 137 7.49 -7.14 -14.71
C GLU A 137 7.87 -6.85 -13.25
N PRO A 138 7.31 -7.59 -12.26
CA PRO A 138 7.76 -7.47 -10.89
C PRO A 138 9.16 -8.09 -10.73
N TYR A 139 10.01 -7.40 -9.98
CA TYR A 139 11.29 -7.92 -9.52
C TYR A 139 11.32 -7.96 -8.00
N TYR A 140 11.51 -9.14 -7.43
CA TYR A 140 11.39 -9.36 -5.99
C TYR A 140 12.73 -9.20 -5.30
N LEU A 141 12.72 -8.44 -4.20
CA LEU A 141 13.86 -8.22 -3.31
C LEU A 141 13.66 -9.06 -2.04
N PRO A 142 14.35 -10.19 -1.88
CA PRO A 142 14.15 -11.05 -0.72
C PRO A 142 14.44 -10.33 0.61
N CYS A 143 13.52 -10.48 1.57
CA CYS A 143 13.67 -10.01 2.94
C CYS A 143 13.70 -11.23 3.85
N SER A 144 14.90 -11.67 4.22
CA SER A 144 15.13 -12.87 5.04
C SER A 144 15.66 -12.50 6.43
N ALA A 145 15.69 -13.49 7.32
CA ALA A 145 16.26 -13.29 8.66
C ALA A 145 17.75 -12.94 8.62
N GLU A 146 18.48 -13.45 7.63
CA GLU A 146 19.91 -13.21 7.47
C GLU A 146 20.21 -11.72 7.19
N ASN A 147 19.32 -11.02 6.50
CA ASN A 147 19.46 -9.57 6.22
C ASN A 147 18.59 -8.69 7.12
N GLY A 148 18.11 -9.24 8.25
CA GLY A 148 17.27 -8.50 9.19
C GLY A 148 15.90 -8.11 8.62
N PHE A 149 15.38 -8.85 7.65
CA PHE A 149 14.14 -8.59 6.92
C PHE A 149 14.13 -7.26 6.15
N ILE A 150 15.30 -6.75 5.78
CA ILE A 150 15.46 -5.55 4.95
C ILE A 150 15.96 -5.98 3.58
N PRO A 151 15.41 -5.44 2.47
CA PRO A 151 15.92 -5.74 1.14
C PRO A 151 17.39 -5.31 0.99
N ASP A 152 18.20 -6.15 0.37
CA ASP A 152 19.56 -5.79 -0.01
C ASP A 152 19.53 -5.09 -1.38
N TYR A 153 19.52 -3.78 -1.36
CA TYR A 153 19.49 -2.95 -2.57
C TYR A 153 20.83 -2.94 -3.30
N ASP A 154 21.95 -3.15 -2.59
CA ASP A 154 23.30 -3.17 -3.17
C ASP A 154 23.56 -4.45 -3.96
N ALA A 155 22.85 -5.53 -3.65
CA ALA A 155 22.91 -6.78 -4.39
C ALA A 155 22.12 -6.77 -5.71
N VAL A 156 21.34 -5.71 -5.99
CA VAL A 156 20.56 -5.61 -7.23
C VAL A 156 21.48 -5.23 -8.40
N PRO A 157 21.56 -6.05 -9.47
CA PRO A 157 22.42 -5.75 -10.61
C PRO A 157 22.07 -4.42 -11.29
N ASP A 158 23.09 -3.69 -11.79
CA ASP A 158 22.90 -2.42 -12.51
C ASP A 158 21.93 -2.53 -13.68
N ALA A 159 21.94 -3.66 -14.40
CA ALA A 159 21.02 -3.93 -15.50
C ALA A 159 19.55 -3.98 -15.06
N ILE A 160 19.27 -4.42 -13.82
CA ILE A 160 17.93 -4.40 -13.23
C ILE A 160 17.54 -2.96 -12.87
N TRP A 161 18.46 -2.20 -12.26
CA TRP A 161 18.23 -0.78 -11.98
C TRP A 161 17.95 0.02 -13.24
N ALA A 162 18.67 -0.24 -14.33
CA ALA A 162 18.49 0.46 -15.60
C ALA A 162 17.09 0.28 -16.22
N ASP A 163 16.46 -0.89 -16.00
CA ASP A 163 15.12 -1.19 -16.49
C ASP A 163 14.02 -0.85 -15.44
N THR A 164 14.41 -0.40 -14.22
CA THR A 164 13.48 -0.11 -13.13
C THR A 164 12.80 1.23 -13.33
N GLN A 165 11.48 1.22 -13.35
CA GLN A 165 10.68 2.46 -13.40
C GLN A 165 10.01 2.78 -12.06
N LEU A 166 9.83 1.79 -11.19
CA LEU A 166 9.21 1.98 -9.88
C LEU A 166 9.82 1.05 -8.85
N LEU A 167 10.04 1.56 -7.64
CA LEU A 167 10.40 0.80 -6.46
C LEU A 167 9.36 1.01 -5.37
N PHE A 168 8.74 -0.07 -4.90
CA PHE A 168 7.92 -0.04 -3.70
C PHE A 168 8.78 -0.17 -2.45
N VAL A 169 8.61 0.77 -1.53
CA VAL A 169 9.24 0.76 -0.20
C VAL A 169 8.16 0.80 0.86
N CYS A 170 8.27 -0.07 1.86
CA CYS A 170 7.33 -0.12 2.97
C CYS A 170 8.07 -0.21 4.30
N SER A 171 7.89 0.80 5.15
CA SER A 171 8.53 0.86 6.47
C SER A 171 7.54 1.43 7.51
N PRO A 172 7.22 0.67 8.59
CA PRO A 172 7.48 -0.78 8.76
C PRO A 172 6.89 -1.62 7.63
N GLY A 173 7.46 -2.82 7.40
CA GLY A 173 7.05 -3.70 6.31
C GLY A 173 5.60 -4.21 6.43
N ASN A 174 5.01 -4.53 5.29
CA ASN A 174 3.73 -5.23 5.21
C ASN A 174 3.87 -6.40 4.20
N PRO A 175 3.84 -7.64 4.65
CA PRO A 175 3.79 -8.11 6.04
C PRO A 175 5.05 -7.82 6.82
#